data_ce3b2fe0c22539bcf54d0272103d8eac
#
_entry.id   ce3b2fe0c22539bcf54d0272103d8eac
#
_cell.length_a   1.000
_cell.length_b   1.000
_cell.length_c   1.000
_cell.angle_alpha   90.00
_cell.angle_beta   90.00
_cell.angle_gamma   90.00
#
_symmetry.space_group_name_H-M   'P 1'
#
loop_
_entity.id
_entity.type
_entity.pdbx_description
1 polymer ?
#
loop_
_entity_poly.entity_id
_entity_poly.type
_entity_poly.pdbx_seq_one_letter_code
_entity_poly.pdbx_strand_id
1 'polypeptide(L)'
;MPNPWTGVGNPYTREEVLERLHATLDRGEPIIAGGAGTGISAKFLERGGVDLIIIYNSGRFRMSGHGSTAGLMAYCDANAVAMEIGEFEVLPVVNETPVICGVHATDPRRRMWHWLLKVKEMGFSGINNFPTHCIIDGEFRQILEETGMSFSKEVETVALARKMDMFTITYVGKPEEAAAMAQAGADVVIAHVGTTIGGTIGVKGAACSLEEAAKRTQEIAAAAIATRSDVICLSHGGPISTPEDAAYINQHTDVVGFVGASSLERMAFEESLTELTRQFKQIPVKRTH
;
A
#
# COMPACT_ATOMS: atom_id res chain seq x y z
N MET A 1 -19.83 -8.00 6.07
CA MET A 1 -20.94 -7.33 6.81
C MET A 1 -20.30 -6.45 7.87
N PRO A 2 -20.70 -5.20 8.00
CA PRO A 2 -20.18 -4.34 9.05
C PRO A 2 -20.45 -4.96 10.43
N ASN A 3 -19.74 -4.47 11.45
CA ASN A 3 -19.88 -4.94 12.81
C ASN A 3 -21.37 -4.90 13.23
N PRO A 4 -21.99 -6.04 13.58
CA PRO A 4 -23.42 -6.10 13.86
C PRO A 4 -23.83 -5.29 15.12
N TRP A 5 -22.87 -4.90 15.95
CA TRP A 5 -23.11 -4.14 17.18
C TRP A 5 -23.05 -2.63 16.96
N THR A 6 -22.17 -2.17 16.07
CA THR A 6 -21.96 -0.73 15.80
C THR A 6 -22.53 -0.28 14.47
N GLY A 7 -22.77 -1.21 13.55
CA GLY A 7 -23.14 -0.91 12.15
C GLY A 7 -22.03 -0.27 11.32
N VAL A 8 -20.82 -0.15 11.88
CA VAL A 8 -19.66 0.48 11.25
C VAL A 8 -18.54 -0.53 11.11
N GLY A 9 -17.66 -0.33 10.15
CA GLY A 9 -16.47 -1.14 9.94
C GLY A 9 -16.47 -1.96 8.64
N ASN A 10 -15.37 -2.63 8.42
CA ASN A 10 -15.14 -3.43 7.22
C ASN A 10 -16.14 -4.61 7.08
N PRO A 11 -16.51 -4.99 5.86
CA PRO A 11 -16.16 -4.32 4.62
C PRO A 11 -17.05 -3.10 4.33
N TYR A 12 -16.44 -2.05 3.80
CA TYR A 12 -17.15 -0.95 3.15
C TYR A 12 -17.40 -1.29 1.68
N THR A 13 -18.48 -0.80 1.11
CA THR A 13 -18.69 -0.83 -0.33
C THR A 13 -17.68 0.10 -1.03
N ARG A 14 -17.49 -0.11 -2.32
CA ARG A 14 -16.63 0.77 -3.12
C ARG A 14 -17.06 2.24 -3.04
N GLU A 15 -18.36 2.49 -3.09
CA GLU A 15 -18.96 3.83 -3.02
C GLU A 15 -18.65 4.48 -1.67
N GLU A 16 -18.88 3.78 -0.56
CA GLU A 16 -18.57 4.28 0.79
C GLU A 16 -17.08 4.62 0.97
N VAL A 17 -16.17 3.82 0.38
CA VAL A 17 -14.73 4.15 0.41
C VAL A 17 -14.45 5.43 -0.36
N LEU A 18 -15.00 5.58 -1.57
CA LEU A 18 -14.81 6.77 -2.39
C LEU A 18 -15.39 8.03 -1.74
N GLU A 19 -16.60 7.94 -1.16
CA GLU A 19 -17.22 9.05 -0.41
C GLU A 19 -16.31 9.52 0.74
N ARG A 20 -15.71 8.60 1.48
CA ARG A 20 -14.77 8.92 2.58
C ARG A 20 -13.52 9.63 2.05
N LEU A 21 -12.93 9.14 0.94
CA LEU A 21 -11.76 9.77 0.34
C LEU A 21 -12.08 11.18 -0.20
N HIS A 22 -13.22 11.34 -0.86
CA HIS A 22 -13.65 12.67 -1.31
C HIS A 22 -13.91 13.61 -0.13
N ALA A 23 -14.54 13.13 0.95
CA ALA A 23 -14.75 13.94 2.15
C ALA A 23 -13.42 14.39 2.79
N THR A 24 -12.34 13.59 2.72
CA THR A 24 -10.99 14.03 3.13
C THR A 24 -10.49 15.17 2.25
N LEU A 25 -10.62 15.03 0.93
CA LEU A 25 -10.21 16.09 -0.01
C LEU A 25 -11.03 17.37 0.13
N ASP A 26 -12.34 17.27 0.38
CA ASP A 26 -13.23 18.41 0.59
C ASP A 26 -12.87 19.22 1.85
N ARG A 27 -12.23 18.60 2.84
CA ARG A 27 -11.65 19.29 4.00
C ARG A 27 -10.29 19.94 3.70
N GLY A 28 -9.75 19.77 2.50
CA GLY A 28 -8.41 20.24 2.12
C GLY A 28 -7.28 19.40 2.74
N GLU A 29 -7.56 18.17 3.14
CA GLU A 29 -6.61 17.22 3.74
C GLU A 29 -6.08 16.26 2.68
N PRO A 30 -4.80 15.83 2.74
CA PRO A 30 -4.28 14.82 1.84
C PRO A 30 -4.82 13.42 2.21
N ILE A 31 -5.05 12.59 1.22
CA ILE A 31 -5.34 11.17 1.44
C ILE A 31 -4.06 10.45 1.87
N ILE A 32 -4.09 9.80 3.04
CA ILE A 32 -2.98 8.99 3.54
C ILE A 32 -3.39 7.52 3.62
N ALA A 33 -2.67 6.67 2.91
CA ALA A 33 -2.81 5.23 3.03
C ALA A 33 -1.59 4.63 3.74
N GLY A 34 -1.84 3.76 4.71
CA GLY A 34 -0.81 3.12 5.53
C GLY A 34 -0.68 1.63 5.25
N GLY A 35 0.54 1.17 4.96
CA GLY A 35 0.84 -0.25 4.87
C GLY A 35 1.02 -0.87 6.25
N ALA A 36 0.20 -1.88 6.62
CA ALA A 36 0.30 -2.59 7.89
C ALA A 36 0.71 -4.06 7.69
N GLY A 37 1.69 -4.51 8.46
CA GLY A 37 2.14 -5.91 8.51
C GLY A 37 1.72 -6.64 9.79
N THR A 38 1.15 -5.92 10.76
CA THR A 38 0.69 -6.44 12.04
C THR A 38 -0.55 -5.69 12.53
N GLY A 39 -1.31 -6.30 13.44
CA GLY A 39 -2.49 -5.66 14.04
C GLY A 39 -2.15 -4.42 14.85
N ILE A 40 -0.99 -4.38 15.52
CA ILE A 40 -0.59 -3.21 16.30
C ILE A 40 -0.32 -2.01 15.40
N SER A 41 0.36 -2.20 14.26
CA SER A 41 0.58 -1.11 13.31
C SER A 41 -0.73 -0.62 12.71
N ALA A 42 -1.63 -1.51 12.30
CA ALA A 42 -2.94 -1.14 11.77
C ALA A 42 -3.76 -0.31 12.77
N LYS A 43 -3.81 -0.74 14.03
CA LYS A 43 -4.51 -0.03 15.11
C LYS A 43 -4.00 1.39 15.33
N PHE A 44 -2.68 1.60 15.26
CA PHE A 44 -2.10 2.93 15.48
C PHE A 44 -2.10 3.79 14.22
N LEU A 45 -2.06 3.22 13.03
CA LEU A 45 -2.36 3.92 11.78
C LEU A 45 -3.80 4.48 11.80
N GLU A 46 -4.79 3.67 12.17
CA GLU A 46 -6.17 4.13 12.32
C GLU A 46 -6.28 5.27 13.34
N ARG A 47 -5.65 5.16 14.51
CA ARG A 47 -5.62 6.23 15.53
C ARG A 47 -4.92 7.49 15.05
N GLY A 48 -3.98 7.35 14.12
CA GLY A 48 -3.29 8.46 13.45
C GLY A 48 -4.13 9.15 12.37
N GLY A 49 -5.28 8.57 12.02
CA GLY A 49 -6.21 9.14 11.07
C GLY A 49 -5.93 8.79 9.60
N VAL A 50 -5.30 7.64 9.32
CA VAL A 50 -5.15 7.21 7.92
C VAL A 50 -6.51 6.94 7.26
N ASP A 51 -6.62 7.26 5.98
CA ASP A 51 -7.85 7.03 5.21
C ASP A 51 -8.02 5.58 4.76
N LEU A 52 -6.91 4.88 4.52
CA LEU A 52 -6.87 3.48 4.08
C LEU A 52 -5.76 2.72 4.80
N ILE A 53 -6.01 1.45 5.13
CA ILE A 53 -5.00 0.49 5.58
C ILE A 53 -4.81 -0.55 4.49
N ILE A 54 -3.56 -0.73 4.01
CA ILE A 54 -3.22 -1.71 2.97
C ILE A 54 -2.39 -2.82 3.61
N ILE A 55 -2.82 -4.07 3.45
CA ILE A 55 -2.07 -5.23 3.93
C ILE A 55 -1.61 -6.10 2.78
N TYR A 56 -0.37 -6.58 2.86
CA TYR A 56 0.24 -7.51 1.92
C TYR A 56 1.43 -8.23 2.57
N ASN A 57 1.90 -9.31 1.95
CA ASN A 57 2.94 -10.17 2.51
C ASN A 57 4.25 -9.45 2.88
N SER A 58 4.66 -8.38 2.16
CA SER A 58 5.83 -7.58 2.52
C SER A 58 5.73 -6.94 3.90
N GLY A 59 4.52 -6.66 4.39
CA GLY A 59 4.30 -6.17 5.75
C GLY A 59 4.81 -7.16 6.80
N ARG A 60 4.55 -8.45 6.62
CA ARG A 60 5.04 -9.53 7.50
C ARG A 60 6.57 -9.53 7.56
N PHE A 61 7.25 -9.49 6.42
CA PHE A 61 8.71 -9.44 6.36
C PHE A 61 9.27 -8.18 7.02
N ARG A 62 8.67 -7.04 6.73
CA ARG A 62 9.06 -5.75 7.29
C ARG A 62 8.99 -5.72 8.82
N MET A 63 7.88 -6.22 9.38
CA MET A 63 7.69 -6.26 10.84
C MET A 63 8.45 -7.41 11.52
N SER A 64 8.94 -8.36 10.75
CA SER A 64 9.90 -9.37 11.22
C SER A 64 11.36 -8.91 11.14
N GLY A 65 11.62 -7.65 10.80
CA GLY A 65 12.97 -7.08 10.73
C GLY A 65 13.72 -7.34 9.43
N HIS A 66 13.01 -7.68 8.34
CA HIS A 66 13.59 -7.93 7.02
C HIS A 66 13.20 -6.85 6.00
N GLY A 67 13.95 -6.77 4.90
CA GLY A 67 13.63 -5.85 3.81
C GLY A 67 12.28 -6.16 3.16
N SER A 68 11.48 -5.13 2.87
CA SER A 68 10.15 -5.28 2.26
C SER A 68 10.18 -5.99 0.90
N THR A 69 11.30 -5.91 0.17
CA THR A 69 11.51 -6.61 -1.11
C THR A 69 11.50 -8.13 -0.98
N ALA A 70 11.67 -8.68 0.24
CA ALA A 70 11.48 -10.11 0.50
C ALA A 70 10.07 -10.60 0.09
N GLY A 71 9.08 -9.71 0.11
CA GLY A 71 7.72 -10.02 -0.35
C GLY A 71 7.57 -10.25 -1.85
N LEU A 72 8.59 -9.91 -2.65
CA LEU A 72 8.63 -10.17 -4.09
C LEU A 72 9.32 -11.50 -4.42
N MET A 73 9.91 -12.16 -3.42
CA MET A 73 10.66 -13.38 -3.58
C MET A 73 9.81 -14.61 -3.22
N ALA A 74 10.23 -15.76 -3.67
CA ALA A 74 9.50 -17.04 -3.49
C ALA A 74 9.57 -17.61 -2.05
N TYR A 75 9.54 -16.74 -1.03
CA TYR A 75 9.65 -17.18 0.38
C TYR A 75 8.32 -17.58 1.01
N CYS A 76 7.20 -17.18 0.42
CA CYS A 76 5.88 -17.51 0.93
C CYS A 76 4.82 -17.50 -0.18
N ASP A 77 3.64 -18.00 0.15
CA ASP A 77 2.43 -17.74 -0.60
C ASP A 77 1.90 -16.34 -0.25
N ALA A 78 2.18 -15.36 -1.11
CA ALA A 78 1.86 -13.95 -0.85
C ALA A 78 0.37 -13.71 -0.58
N ASN A 79 -0.49 -14.35 -1.36
CA ASN A 79 -1.93 -14.25 -1.21
C ASN A 79 -2.42 -14.85 0.12
N ALA A 80 -1.91 -16.03 0.50
CA ALA A 80 -2.28 -16.67 1.76
C ALA A 80 -1.82 -15.83 2.97
N VAL A 81 -0.60 -15.28 2.93
CA VAL A 81 -0.08 -14.42 4.00
C VAL A 81 -0.89 -13.13 4.15
N ALA A 82 -1.31 -12.50 3.05
CA ALA A 82 -2.16 -11.31 3.12
C ALA A 82 -3.52 -11.63 3.79
N MET A 83 -4.14 -12.76 3.44
CA MET A 83 -5.39 -13.20 4.08
C MET A 83 -5.21 -13.51 5.56
N GLU A 84 -4.12 -14.20 5.94
CA GLU A 84 -3.78 -14.52 7.33
C GLU A 84 -3.61 -13.26 8.19
N ILE A 85 -2.83 -12.28 7.70
CA ILE A 85 -2.68 -10.97 8.38
C ILE A 85 -4.04 -10.29 8.55
N GLY A 86 -4.88 -10.33 7.51
CA GLY A 86 -6.22 -9.76 7.59
C GLY A 86 -7.08 -10.41 8.64
N GLU A 87 -7.22 -11.72 8.57
CA GLU A 87 -8.14 -12.50 9.41
C GLU A 87 -7.76 -12.45 10.89
N PHE A 88 -6.48 -12.64 11.21
CA PHE A 88 -6.06 -12.84 12.60
C PHE A 88 -5.46 -11.62 13.26
N GLU A 89 -5.00 -10.61 12.50
CA GLU A 89 -4.28 -9.49 13.06
C GLU A 89 -4.95 -8.14 12.84
N VAL A 90 -5.38 -7.83 11.60
CA VAL A 90 -5.80 -6.47 11.24
C VAL A 90 -7.30 -6.25 11.38
N LEU A 91 -8.13 -7.05 10.73
CA LEU A 91 -9.59 -6.88 10.77
C LEU A 91 -10.18 -6.96 12.20
N PRO A 92 -9.63 -7.76 13.14
CA PRO A 92 -10.15 -7.77 14.51
C PRO A 92 -9.87 -6.50 15.32
N VAL A 93 -8.92 -5.64 14.91
CA VAL A 93 -8.47 -4.48 15.70
C VAL A 93 -8.68 -3.13 15.02
N VAL A 94 -9.07 -3.13 13.74
CA VAL A 94 -9.44 -1.94 12.97
C VAL A 94 -10.95 -1.78 13.03
N ASN A 95 -11.43 -0.59 13.42
CA ASN A 95 -12.86 -0.36 13.66
C ASN A 95 -13.54 0.38 12.51
N GLU A 96 -12.91 1.42 11.96
CA GLU A 96 -13.56 2.37 11.05
C GLU A 96 -12.81 2.58 9.74
N THR A 97 -11.50 2.31 9.69
CA THR A 97 -10.70 2.55 8.48
C THR A 97 -10.88 1.41 7.48
N PRO A 98 -11.16 1.69 6.19
CA PRO A 98 -11.23 0.66 5.16
C PRO A 98 -9.92 -0.12 5.04
N VAL A 99 -10.00 -1.45 5.10
CA VAL A 99 -8.87 -2.37 4.97
C VAL A 99 -8.82 -2.97 3.57
N ILE A 100 -7.67 -2.85 2.93
CA ILE A 100 -7.42 -3.22 1.54
C ILE A 100 -6.46 -4.40 1.49
N CYS A 101 -6.83 -5.46 0.78
CA CYS A 101 -6.02 -6.67 0.64
C CYS A 101 -5.06 -6.59 -0.55
N GLY A 102 -3.78 -6.84 -0.32
CA GLY A 102 -2.82 -7.09 -1.39
C GLY A 102 -3.11 -8.41 -2.10
N VAL A 103 -3.20 -8.36 -3.41
CA VAL A 103 -3.48 -9.52 -4.27
C VAL A 103 -2.36 -9.70 -5.28
N HIS A 104 -1.67 -10.83 -5.20
CA HIS A 104 -0.70 -11.25 -6.20
C HIS A 104 -1.46 -11.79 -7.43
N ALA A 105 -1.74 -10.91 -8.36
CA ALA A 105 -2.62 -11.17 -9.50
C ALA A 105 -2.09 -12.22 -10.49
N THR A 106 -0.76 -12.39 -10.55
CA THR A 106 -0.09 -13.34 -11.44
C THR A 106 0.09 -14.74 -10.81
N ASP A 107 -0.47 -15.00 -9.62
CA ASP A 107 -0.40 -16.31 -8.98
C ASP A 107 -1.09 -17.40 -9.83
N PRO A 108 -0.33 -18.32 -10.47
CA PRO A 108 -0.89 -19.30 -11.40
C PRO A 108 -1.70 -20.41 -10.71
N ARG A 109 -1.63 -20.48 -9.38
CA ARG A 109 -2.32 -21.51 -8.59
C ARG A 109 -3.75 -21.11 -8.21
N ARG A 110 -4.16 -19.88 -8.53
CA ARG A 110 -5.47 -19.34 -8.15
C ARG A 110 -6.29 -18.94 -9.36
N ARG A 111 -7.58 -19.29 -9.33
CA ARG A 111 -8.56 -18.65 -10.19
C ARG A 111 -8.91 -17.31 -9.58
N MET A 112 -8.47 -16.22 -10.19
CA MET A 112 -8.48 -14.91 -9.58
C MET A 112 -9.89 -14.44 -9.17
N TRP A 113 -10.93 -14.72 -9.96
CA TRP A 113 -12.30 -14.34 -9.58
C TRP A 113 -12.80 -15.07 -8.30
N HIS A 114 -12.44 -16.35 -8.12
CA HIS A 114 -12.74 -17.09 -6.88
C HIS A 114 -11.95 -16.54 -5.70
N TRP A 115 -10.72 -16.10 -5.96
CA TRP A 115 -9.88 -15.51 -4.93
C TRP A 115 -10.44 -14.17 -4.46
N LEU A 116 -10.87 -13.32 -5.38
CA LEU A 116 -11.51 -12.03 -5.05
C LEU A 116 -12.81 -12.20 -4.26
N LEU A 117 -13.61 -13.24 -4.55
CA LEU A 117 -14.77 -13.58 -3.71
C LEU A 117 -14.35 -13.85 -2.26
N LYS A 118 -13.32 -14.67 -2.05
CA LYS A 118 -12.79 -14.95 -0.71
C LYS A 118 -12.27 -13.70 0.00
N VAL A 119 -11.59 -12.82 -0.72
CA VAL A 119 -11.12 -11.54 -0.18
C VAL A 119 -12.32 -10.69 0.28
N LYS A 120 -13.36 -10.59 -0.53
CA LYS A 120 -14.59 -9.87 -0.18
C LYS A 120 -15.33 -10.50 1.00
N GLU A 121 -15.48 -11.83 1.02
CA GLU A 121 -16.12 -12.59 2.09
C GLU A 121 -15.37 -12.48 3.43
N MET A 122 -14.04 -12.35 3.39
CA MET A 122 -13.22 -12.15 4.58
C MET A 122 -13.49 -10.81 5.27
N GLY A 123 -14.02 -9.82 4.55
CA GLY A 123 -14.34 -8.51 5.11
C GLY A 123 -13.40 -7.39 4.66
N PHE A 124 -12.62 -7.59 3.61
CA PHE A 124 -11.85 -6.51 3.00
C PHE A 124 -12.73 -5.59 2.17
N SER A 125 -12.46 -4.29 2.24
CA SER A 125 -13.19 -3.26 1.49
C SER A 125 -12.71 -3.14 0.03
N GLY A 126 -11.54 -3.66 -0.29
CA GLY A 126 -10.98 -3.57 -1.63
C GLY A 126 -9.67 -4.34 -1.79
N ILE A 127 -9.04 -4.13 -2.94
CA ILE A 127 -7.77 -4.76 -3.29
C ILE A 127 -6.69 -3.78 -3.71
N ASN A 128 -5.43 -4.22 -3.52
CA ASN A 128 -4.22 -3.62 -4.07
C ASN A 128 -3.46 -4.68 -4.88
N ASN A 129 -2.78 -4.29 -5.96
CA ASN A 129 -2.03 -5.22 -6.84
C ASN A 129 -0.63 -5.53 -6.30
N PHE A 130 -0.51 -5.94 -5.03
CA PHE A 130 0.80 -6.28 -4.49
C PHE A 130 0.86 -7.75 -4.00
N PRO A 131 1.92 -8.51 -4.30
CA PRO A 131 3.13 -8.21 -5.10
C PRO A 131 2.85 -7.78 -6.53
N THR A 132 3.62 -6.80 -7.03
CA THR A 132 3.42 -6.19 -8.35
C THR A 132 4.68 -6.23 -9.19
N HIS A 133 4.51 -6.29 -10.50
CA HIS A 133 5.59 -6.22 -11.47
C HIS A 133 6.01 -4.77 -11.82
N CYS A 134 5.29 -3.76 -11.36
CA CYS A 134 5.60 -2.36 -11.67
C CYS A 134 7.01 -1.92 -11.20
N ILE A 135 7.59 -2.64 -10.23
CA ILE A 135 8.94 -2.40 -9.68
C ILE A 135 10.00 -3.37 -10.22
N ILE A 136 9.63 -4.23 -11.16
CA ILE A 136 10.54 -5.17 -11.83
C ILE A 136 10.86 -4.60 -13.23
N ASP A 137 12.13 -4.58 -13.58
CA ASP A 137 12.62 -4.07 -14.85
C ASP A 137 13.58 -5.04 -15.56
N GLY A 138 14.18 -4.59 -16.66
CA GLY A 138 15.20 -5.31 -17.41
C GLY A 138 14.73 -6.63 -18.00
N GLU A 139 15.69 -7.53 -18.24
CA GLU A 139 15.46 -8.83 -18.86
C GLU A 139 14.48 -9.70 -18.06
N PHE A 140 14.54 -9.65 -16.72
CA PHE A 140 13.64 -10.45 -15.89
C PHE A 140 12.17 -9.99 -16.04
N ARG A 141 11.91 -8.70 -16.16
CA ARG A 141 10.57 -8.20 -16.48
C ARG A 141 10.07 -8.73 -17.82
N GLN A 142 10.93 -8.70 -18.86
CA GLN A 142 10.56 -9.23 -20.16
C GLN A 142 10.21 -10.72 -20.10
N ILE A 143 11.00 -11.53 -19.38
CA ILE A 143 10.73 -12.96 -19.20
C ILE A 143 9.37 -13.18 -18.53
N LEU A 144 9.02 -12.41 -17.51
CA LEU A 144 7.72 -12.50 -16.84
C LEU A 144 6.57 -12.17 -17.79
N GLU A 145 6.71 -11.11 -18.61
CA GLU A 145 5.70 -10.74 -19.61
C GLU A 145 5.47 -11.86 -20.64
N GLU A 146 6.52 -12.50 -21.12
CA GLU A 146 6.48 -13.55 -22.15
C GLU A 146 6.01 -14.90 -21.60
N THR A 147 6.14 -15.15 -20.28
CA THR A 147 5.81 -16.44 -19.66
C THR A 147 4.45 -16.45 -18.95
N GLY A 148 3.59 -15.47 -19.23
CA GLY A 148 2.23 -15.42 -18.72
C GLY A 148 2.08 -14.83 -17.32
N MET A 149 3.15 -14.28 -16.75
CA MET A 149 3.15 -13.53 -15.49
C MET A 149 3.26 -12.02 -15.76
N SER A 150 2.52 -11.54 -16.75
CA SER A 150 2.59 -10.16 -17.24
C SER A 150 1.85 -9.18 -16.32
N PHE A 151 2.23 -7.91 -16.38
CA PHE A 151 1.51 -6.82 -15.71
C PHE A 151 0.05 -6.72 -16.19
N SER A 152 -0.25 -7.18 -17.41
CA SER A 152 -1.63 -7.24 -17.90
C SER A 152 -2.54 -8.10 -17.03
N LYS A 153 -2.02 -9.11 -16.31
CA LYS A 153 -2.78 -9.89 -15.35
C LYS A 153 -3.21 -9.07 -14.12
N GLU A 154 -2.39 -8.11 -13.72
CA GLU A 154 -2.77 -7.17 -12.66
C GLU A 154 -3.90 -6.24 -13.15
N VAL A 155 -3.80 -5.74 -14.38
CA VAL A 155 -4.85 -4.94 -15.03
C VAL A 155 -6.16 -5.74 -15.18
N GLU A 156 -6.11 -6.99 -15.65
CA GLU A 156 -7.26 -7.89 -15.73
C GLU A 156 -7.92 -8.11 -14.35
N THR A 157 -7.10 -8.25 -13.31
CA THR A 157 -7.58 -8.47 -11.93
C THR A 157 -8.29 -7.22 -11.39
N VAL A 158 -7.77 -6.03 -11.67
CA VAL A 158 -8.42 -4.76 -11.32
C VAL A 158 -9.76 -4.62 -12.05
N ALA A 159 -9.80 -4.88 -13.36
CA ALA A 159 -11.04 -4.86 -14.13
C ALA A 159 -12.09 -5.86 -13.58
N LEU A 160 -11.63 -7.01 -13.11
CA LEU A 160 -12.49 -8.02 -12.49
C LEU A 160 -13.01 -7.56 -11.11
N ALA A 161 -12.14 -7.03 -10.26
CA ALA A 161 -12.51 -6.49 -8.95
C ALA A 161 -13.54 -5.35 -9.11
N ARG A 162 -13.34 -4.49 -10.11
CA ARG A 162 -14.28 -3.41 -10.45
C ARG A 162 -15.66 -3.93 -10.82
N LYS A 163 -15.74 -5.03 -11.61
CA LYS A 163 -17.01 -5.71 -11.94
C LYS A 163 -17.68 -6.35 -10.73
N MET A 164 -16.92 -6.69 -9.71
CA MET A 164 -17.41 -7.25 -8.45
C MET A 164 -17.76 -6.16 -7.41
N ASP A 165 -17.73 -4.90 -7.81
CA ASP A 165 -17.95 -3.73 -6.96
C ASP A 165 -17.01 -3.69 -5.74
N MET A 166 -15.73 -3.98 -5.97
CA MET A 166 -14.68 -3.85 -4.96
C MET A 166 -13.88 -2.57 -5.23
N PHE A 167 -13.52 -1.86 -4.17
CA PHE A 167 -12.59 -0.73 -4.28
C PHE A 167 -11.20 -1.21 -4.70
N THR A 168 -10.53 -0.41 -5.53
CA THR A 168 -9.24 -0.77 -6.11
C THR A 168 -8.21 0.36 -5.98
N ILE A 169 -7.06 0.04 -5.44
CA ILE A 169 -5.92 0.93 -5.32
C ILE A 169 -4.67 0.25 -5.89
N THR A 170 -3.98 0.85 -6.85
CA THR A 170 -3.00 0.15 -7.68
C THR A 170 -1.65 0.83 -7.74
N TYR A 171 -0.59 0.06 -7.53
CA TYR A 171 0.78 0.50 -7.80
C TYR A 171 1.09 0.43 -9.29
N VAL A 172 1.72 1.48 -9.79
CA VAL A 172 2.24 1.59 -11.17
C VAL A 172 3.60 2.28 -11.17
N GLY A 173 4.50 1.86 -12.04
CA GLY A 173 5.85 2.44 -12.15
C GLY A 173 6.05 3.30 -13.40
N LYS A 174 5.08 3.30 -14.32
CA LYS A 174 5.19 3.94 -15.65
C LYS A 174 3.86 4.56 -16.08
N PRO A 175 3.88 5.61 -16.94
CA PRO A 175 2.67 6.22 -17.48
C PRO A 175 1.74 5.23 -18.22
N GLU A 176 2.30 4.28 -18.97
CA GLU A 176 1.50 3.29 -19.71
C GLU A 176 0.75 2.34 -18.76
N GLU A 177 1.37 1.96 -17.64
CA GLU A 177 0.75 1.16 -16.60
C GLU A 177 -0.38 1.94 -15.91
N ALA A 178 -0.16 3.24 -15.66
CA ALA A 178 -1.17 4.13 -15.08
C ALA A 178 -2.40 4.28 -15.98
N ALA A 179 -2.18 4.51 -17.26
CA ALA A 179 -3.26 4.57 -18.24
C ALA A 179 -4.04 3.24 -18.30
N ALA A 180 -3.34 2.10 -18.34
CA ALA A 180 -3.96 0.78 -18.38
C ALA A 180 -4.81 0.50 -17.12
N MET A 181 -4.31 0.85 -15.93
CA MET A 181 -5.05 0.69 -14.67
C MET A 181 -6.26 1.63 -14.59
N ALA A 182 -6.12 2.89 -15.01
CA ALA A 182 -7.23 3.84 -15.07
C ALA A 182 -8.32 3.36 -16.03
N GLN A 183 -7.93 2.84 -17.21
CA GLN A 183 -8.87 2.26 -18.19
C GLN A 183 -9.57 1.00 -17.65
N ALA A 184 -8.88 0.18 -16.87
CA ALA A 184 -9.46 -0.99 -16.19
C ALA A 184 -10.46 -0.62 -15.08
N GLY A 185 -10.50 0.65 -14.68
CA GLY A 185 -11.41 1.18 -13.67
C GLY A 185 -10.82 1.27 -12.28
N ALA A 186 -9.48 1.30 -12.14
CA ALA A 186 -8.84 1.51 -10.84
C ALA A 186 -9.32 2.81 -10.19
N ASP A 187 -9.76 2.77 -8.92
CA ASP A 187 -10.26 3.95 -8.22
C ASP A 187 -9.12 4.88 -7.80
N VAL A 188 -8.01 4.28 -7.39
CA VAL A 188 -6.79 4.99 -7.01
C VAL A 188 -5.58 4.41 -7.75
N VAL A 189 -4.77 5.29 -8.32
CA VAL A 189 -3.47 4.98 -8.93
C VAL A 189 -2.36 5.55 -8.06
N ILE A 190 -1.40 4.70 -7.68
CA ILE A 190 -0.23 5.07 -6.86
C ILE A 190 0.99 5.13 -7.75
N ALA A 191 1.57 6.30 -7.92
CA ALA A 191 2.85 6.47 -8.59
C ALA A 191 3.99 5.91 -7.73
N HIS A 192 4.51 4.75 -8.09
CA HIS A 192 5.60 4.06 -7.39
C HIS A 192 6.95 4.46 -7.98
N VAL A 193 7.69 5.33 -7.30
CA VAL A 193 8.97 5.87 -7.79
C VAL A 193 10.21 5.15 -7.24
N GLY A 194 10.03 3.98 -6.69
CA GLY A 194 11.11 3.12 -6.19
C GLY A 194 10.87 2.64 -4.76
N THR A 195 11.75 1.77 -4.27
CA THR A 195 11.70 1.29 -2.88
C THR A 195 12.10 2.42 -1.92
N THR A 196 11.31 2.62 -0.85
CA THR A 196 11.53 3.68 0.16
C THR A 196 12.94 3.58 0.76
N ILE A 197 13.66 4.70 0.76
CA ILE A 197 14.97 4.84 1.38
C ILE A 197 14.85 4.98 2.91
N GLY A 198 15.97 4.77 3.62
CA GLY A 198 16.10 5.08 5.05
C GLY A 198 15.76 3.91 5.97
N GLY A 199 15.96 4.17 7.27
CA GLY A 199 15.93 3.17 8.32
C GLY A 199 17.10 2.18 8.24
N THR A 200 17.08 1.14 9.11
CA THR A 200 18.23 0.22 9.27
C THR A 200 18.34 -0.81 8.15
N ILE A 201 17.23 -1.17 7.51
CA ILE A 201 17.11 -2.20 6.46
C ILE A 201 16.48 -1.69 5.15
N GLY A 202 16.33 -0.39 5.00
CA GLY A 202 15.91 0.23 3.74
C GLY A 202 17.06 0.37 2.74
N VAL A 203 16.75 0.79 1.53
CA VAL A 203 17.75 1.11 0.51
C VAL A 203 18.59 2.29 1.02
N LYS A 204 19.93 2.18 0.90
CA LYS A 204 20.86 3.17 1.46
C LYS A 204 21.02 4.45 0.64
N GLY A 205 20.53 4.46 -0.57
CA GLY A 205 20.57 5.64 -1.43
C GLY A 205 19.32 5.70 -2.31
N ALA A 206 18.81 6.91 -2.53
CA ALA A 206 17.73 7.09 -3.48
C ALA A 206 18.23 6.81 -4.90
N ALA A 207 17.40 6.10 -5.68
CA ALA A 207 17.69 5.91 -7.10
C ALA A 207 17.57 7.23 -7.91
N CYS A 208 16.92 8.25 -7.33
CA CYS A 208 16.70 9.56 -7.94
C CYS A 208 16.57 10.65 -6.85
N SER A 209 16.69 11.93 -7.24
CA SER A 209 16.40 13.07 -6.37
C SER A 209 14.90 13.22 -6.12
N LEU A 210 14.52 14.08 -5.16
CA LEU A 210 13.12 14.36 -4.88
C LEU A 210 12.44 15.08 -6.06
N GLU A 211 13.18 15.95 -6.78
CA GLU A 211 12.71 16.63 -7.99
C GLU A 211 12.45 15.64 -9.13
N GLU A 212 13.33 14.67 -9.32
CA GLU A 212 13.12 13.62 -10.32
C GLU A 212 11.96 12.70 -9.93
N ALA A 213 11.79 12.41 -8.63
CA ALA A 213 10.62 11.68 -8.13
C ALA A 213 9.33 12.44 -8.39
N ALA A 214 9.30 13.78 -8.18
CA ALA A 214 8.15 14.62 -8.50
C ALA A 214 7.82 14.59 -9.99
N LYS A 215 8.83 14.72 -10.86
CA LYS A 215 8.64 14.63 -12.31
C LYS A 215 8.03 13.29 -12.73
N ARG A 216 8.59 12.19 -12.27
CA ARG A 216 8.06 10.83 -12.57
C ARG A 216 6.65 10.63 -12.01
N THR A 217 6.38 11.12 -10.80
CA THR A 217 5.05 11.09 -10.19
C THR A 217 4.06 11.86 -11.05
N GLN A 218 4.43 13.06 -11.53
CA GLN A 218 3.58 13.87 -12.40
C GLN A 218 3.29 13.19 -13.74
N GLU A 219 4.29 12.60 -14.39
CA GLU A 219 4.11 11.88 -15.66
C GLU A 219 3.11 10.71 -15.51
N ILE A 220 3.22 9.96 -14.41
CA ILE A 220 2.33 8.84 -14.08
C ILE A 220 0.91 9.35 -13.77
N ALA A 221 0.77 10.37 -12.92
CA ALA A 221 -0.52 10.95 -12.56
C ALA A 221 -1.23 11.55 -13.77
N ALA A 222 -0.52 12.30 -14.60
CA ALA A 222 -1.06 12.90 -15.82
C ALA A 222 -1.60 11.83 -16.80
N ALA A 223 -0.92 10.70 -16.96
CA ALA A 223 -1.38 9.61 -17.82
C ALA A 223 -2.66 8.94 -17.29
N ALA A 224 -2.76 8.74 -15.98
CA ALA A 224 -3.95 8.22 -15.35
C ALA A 224 -5.15 9.17 -15.52
N ILE A 225 -4.96 10.45 -15.18
CA ILE A 225 -5.99 11.51 -15.23
C ILE A 225 -6.45 11.76 -16.68
N ALA A 226 -5.53 11.76 -17.64
CA ALA A 226 -5.87 11.90 -19.07
C ALA A 226 -6.72 10.73 -19.57
N THR A 227 -6.55 9.53 -19.00
CA THR A 227 -7.35 8.35 -19.36
C THR A 227 -8.72 8.35 -18.67
N ARG A 228 -8.77 8.74 -17.40
CA ARG A 228 -9.99 8.85 -16.63
C ARG A 228 -9.88 9.98 -15.58
N SER A 229 -10.64 11.05 -15.76
CA SER A 229 -10.50 12.30 -15.01
C SER A 229 -10.91 12.20 -13.52
N ASP A 230 -11.66 11.17 -13.13
CA ASP A 230 -12.12 10.94 -11.75
C ASP A 230 -11.21 9.99 -10.95
N VAL A 231 -10.08 9.55 -11.54
CA VAL A 231 -9.12 8.70 -10.84
C VAL A 231 -8.36 9.50 -9.79
N ILE A 232 -8.26 8.98 -8.58
CA ILE A 232 -7.45 9.56 -7.52
C ILE A 232 -6.00 9.13 -7.71
N CYS A 233 -5.05 10.07 -7.66
CA CYS A 233 -3.62 9.77 -7.78
C CYS A 233 -2.89 10.04 -6.47
N LEU A 234 -2.06 9.08 -6.03
CA LEU A 234 -1.24 9.17 -4.81
C LEU A 234 0.23 8.91 -5.16
N SER A 235 1.15 9.38 -4.31
CA SER A 235 2.59 9.13 -4.43
C SER A 235 3.06 8.00 -3.51
N HIS A 236 4.17 7.33 -3.85
CA HIS A 236 4.80 6.30 -3.01
C HIS A 236 6.26 6.06 -3.33
N GLY A 237 7.06 5.89 -2.29
CA GLY A 237 8.36 5.25 -2.35
C GLY A 237 9.53 6.13 -2.80
N GLY A 238 10.66 5.50 -3.12
CA GLY A 238 11.90 6.19 -3.47
C GLY A 238 12.36 7.17 -2.39
N PRO A 239 12.68 8.42 -2.74
CA PRO A 239 13.11 9.45 -1.80
C PRO A 239 11.99 9.99 -0.92
N ILE A 240 10.72 9.65 -1.18
CA ILE A 240 9.55 10.12 -0.43
C ILE A 240 9.45 9.30 0.86
N SER A 241 10.06 9.77 1.93
CA SER A 241 10.19 9.00 3.19
C SER A 241 9.71 9.75 4.43
N THR A 242 9.55 11.07 4.34
CA THR A 242 9.08 11.96 5.43
C THR A 242 7.81 12.71 5.02
N PRO A 243 7.08 13.31 5.99
CA PRO A 243 5.97 14.20 5.68
C PRO A 243 6.37 15.40 4.80
N GLU A 244 7.58 15.93 4.98
CA GLU A 244 8.11 17.05 4.20
C GLU A 244 8.34 16.65 2.74
N ASP A 245 8.87 15.45 2.50
CA ASP A 245 9.04 14.91 1.15
C ASP A 245 7.68 14.75 0.46
N ALA A 246 6.69 14.17 1.17
CA ALA A 246 5.33 13.99 0.65
C ALA A 246 4.66 15.34 0.35
N ALA A 247 4.85 16.35 1.23
CA ALA A 247 4.34 17.70 1.01
C ALA A 247 4.98 18.35 -0.24
N TYR A 248 6.27 18.14 -0.45
CA TYR A 248 6.96 18.63 -1.66
C TYR A 248 6.34 18.01 -2.93
N ILE A 249 6.11 16.68 -2.93
CA ILE A 249 5.49 16.01 -4.08
C ILE A 249 4.08 16.54 -4.34
N ASN A 250 3.24 16.66 -3.31
CA ASN A 250 1.87 17.17 -3.45
C ASN A 250 1.83 18.63 -3.97
N GLN A 251 2.84 19.45 -3.64
CA GLN A 251 2.94 20.84 -4.12
C GLN A 251 3.40 20.96 -5.58
N HIS A 252 4.08 19.96 -6.11
CA HIS A 252 4.69 19.99 -7.44
C HIS A 252 4.05 19.02 -8.45
N THR A 253 2.98 18.35 -8.06
CA THR A 253 2.31 17.35 -8.90
C THR A 253 0.79 17.37 -8.67
N ASP A 254 0.05 16.64 -9.53
CA ASP A 254 -1.40 16.49 -9.44
C ASP A 254 -1.83 15.36 -8.48
N VAL A 255 -0.91 14.78 -7.68
CA VAL A 255 -1.31 13.79 -6.68
C VAL A 255 -1.90 14.49 -5.46
N VAL A 256 -2.85 13.82 -4.81
CA VAL A 256 -3.62 14.36 -3.69
C VAL A 256 -3.32 13.65 -2.37
N GLY A 257 -2.16 13.00 -2.26
CA GLY A 257 -1.78 12.31 -1.03
C GLY A 257 -0.64 11.32 -1.20
N PHE A 258 -0.45 10.50 -0.19
CA PHE A 258 0.72 9.63 -0.05
C PHE A 258 0.35 8.24 0.47
N VAL A 259 1.06 7.23 -0.03
CA VAL A 259 1.03 5.87 0.52
C VAL A 259 2.34 5.60 1.24
N GLY A 260 2.28 5.40 2.55
CA GLY A 260 3.44 5.04 3.36
C GLY A 260 3.39 3.57 3.77
N ALA A 261 4.48 2.85 3.56
CA ALA A 261 4.67 1.49 4.06
C ALA A 261 5.82 1.46 5.07
N SER A 262 7.06 1.35 4.61
CA SER A 262 8.22 1.37 5.49
C SER A 262 8.36 2.67 6.28
N SER A 263 8.02 3.81 5.69
CA SER A 263 8.08 5.13 6.32
C SER A 263 7.11 5.28 7.48
N LEU A 264 5.88 4.81 7.36
CA LEU A 264 4.86 4.90 8.41
C LEU A 264 4.93 3.77 9.45
N GLU A 265 5.39 2.60 9.05
CA GLU A 265 5.39 1.42 9.93
C GLU A 265 6.77 1.14 10.52
N ARG A 266 7.69 0.60 9.72
CA ARG A 266 8.97 0.11 10.22
C ARG A 266 9.85 1.20 10.82
N MET A 267 10.01 2.34 10.14
CA MET A 267 10.91 3.41 10.60
C MET A 267 10.43 4.01 11.93
N ALA A 268 9.13 4.18 12.10
CA ALA A 268 8.55 4.63 13.36
C ALA A 268 8.86 3.66 14.53
N PHE A 269 8.76 2.34 14.28
CA PHE A 269 9.14 1.33 15.27
C PHE A 269 10.65 1.33 15.58
N GLU A 270 11.49 1.41 14.55
CA GLU A 270 12.95 1.43 14.72
C GLU A 270 13.39 2.58 15.64
N GLU A 271 12.88 3.78 15.38
CA GLU A 271 13.24 4.98 16.12
C GLU A 271 12.71 4.97 17.55
N SER A 272 11.40 4.83 17.69
CA SER A 272 10.72 4.95 18.99
C SER A 272 11.15 3.86 19.96
N LEU A 273 11.24 2.60 19.52
CA LEU A 273 11.61 1.49 20.40
C LEU A 273 13.08 1.56 20.78
N THR A 274 13.96 1.93 19.86
CA THR A 274 15.38 2.06 20.13
C THR A 274 15.64 3.17 21.15
N GLU A 275 15.03 4.33 20.98
CA GLU A 275 15.23 5.47 21.89
C GLU A 275 14.67 5.18 23.28
N LEU A 276 13.46 4.67 23.37
CA LEU A 276 12.86 4.30 24.65
C LEU A 276 13.72 3.26 25.39
N THR A 277 14.25 2.26 24.68
CA THR A 277 15.13 1.26 25.28
C THR A 277 16.43 1.87 25.82
N ARG A 278 17.03 2.82 25.08
CA ARG A 278 18.21 3.55 25.55
C ARG A 278 17.94 4.33 26.85
N GLN A 279 16.78 4.98 26.94
CA GLN A 279 16.36 5.71 28.14
C GLN A 279 16.22 4.76 29.33
N PHE A 280 15.60 3.60 29.18
CA PHE A 280 15.53 2.58 30.23
C PHE A 280 16.91 2.08 30.64
N LYS A 281 17.86 1.94 29.72
CA LYS A 281 19.23 1.51 30.01
C LYS A 281 20.06 2.55 30.79
N GLN A 282 19.62 3.80 30.87
CA GLN A 282 20.27 4.87 31.63
C GLN A 282 19.78 4.95 33.06
N ILE A 283 18.77 4.17 33.46
CA ILE A 283 18.27 4.15 34.84
C ILE A 283 19.40 3.69 35.81
N PRO A 284 19.75 4.49 36.82
CA PRO A 284 20.78 4.12 37.76
C PRO A 284 20.35 2.95 38.65
N VAL A 285 21.26 2.04 38.93
CA VAL A 285 21.05 0.95 39.89
C VAL A 285 21.86 1.16 41.14
N LYS A 286 21.27 0.89 42.31
CA LYS A 286 22.01 0.79 43.56
C LYS A 286 22.83 -0.51 43.53
N ARG A 287 24.17 -0.39 43.43
CA ARG A 287 25.01 -1.57 43.59
C ARG A 287 25.00 -1.92 45.09
N THR A 288 24.41 -3.06 45.48
CA THR A 288 24.67 -3.72 46.76
C THR A 288 25.99 -4.46 46.58
N HIS A 289 27.04 -3.97 47.25
CA HIS A 289 28.30 -4.69 47.41
C HIS A 289 28.12 -5.84 48.38
#